data_bcc20a8db17cb2117521e1b5ae426662
#
_entry.id   bcc20a8db17cb2117521e1b5ae426662
#
_cell.length_a   1.000
_cell.length_b   1.000
_cell.length_c   1.000
_cell.angle_alpha   90.00
_cell.angle_beta   90.00
_cell.angle_gamma   90.00
#
_symmetry.space_group_name_H-M   'P 1'
#
loop_
_entity.id
_entity.type
_entity.pdbx_description
1 polymer ?
#
loop_
_entity_poly.entity_id
_entity_poly.type
_entity_poly.pdbx_seq_one_letter_code
_entity_poly.pdbx_strand_id
1 'polypeptide(L)'
;MKKTSINRLIEIMAKMRAPGGCPWDREQTLDTLKQYLIEECYEVVDAIDSGNIDKHAEELGDLLLQVVFQAQIRAEKKQFTFNDVVKSICEKLIRRHPHVFGGGKAISQKEVLRNWEKIKAQEKKEKKAVQKSDAGPGNPPSVVDGLPRHLPALHKAHQFQQRLARVGFDWTDVHDVMLKVEEELGEVKEALAKGDERQIRAEVGDLLFAVVNLCRFRKMHAEEVLQDAILKFTRRFQAVEKRVHKKGREISQCTPAELDKHWEAVKRLEKNISHRGHRVHREKKALCELKRIL
;
A
#
# COMPACT_ATOMS: atom_id res chain seq x y z
N MET A 1 2.65 -37.32 -7.82
CA MET A 1 1.73 -36.30 -7.25
C MET A 1 0.81 -35.80 -8.37
N LYS A 2 -0.53 -35.82 -8.17
CA LYS A 2 -1.46 -35.20 -9.12
C LYS A 2 -1.13 -33.69 -9.18
N LYS A 3 -0.94 -33.14 -10.40
CA LYS A 3 -0.63 -31.73 -10.60
C LYS A 3 -1.76 -30.88 -10.01
N THR A 4 -1.50 -30.17 -8.91
CA THR A 4 -2.46 -29.25 -8.31
C THR A 4 -2.70 -28.10 -9.29
N SER A 5 -3.95 -27.76 -9.57
CA SER A 5 -4.33 -26.70 -10.51
C SER A 5 -5.36 -25.78 -9.89
N ILE A 6 -5.52 -24.60 -10.46
CA ILE A 6 -6.55 -23.63 -10.05
C ILE A 6 -7.96 -24.24 -10.09
N ASN A 7 -8.23 -25.13 -11.05
CA ASN A 7 -9.53 -25.81 -11.14
C ASN A 7 -9.81 -26.63 -9.88
N ARG A 8 -8.77 -27.24 -9.28
CA ARG A 8 -8.94 -27.98 -8.03
C ARG A 8 -9.35 -27.07 -6.86
N LEU A 9 -8.81 -25.87 -6.79
CA LEU A 9 -9.21 -24.90 -5.76
C LEU A 9 -10.66 -24.44 -5.96
N ILE A 10 -11.07 -24.21 -7.21
CA ILE A 10 -12.47 -23.86 -7.55
C ILE A 10 -13.43 -24.98 -7.14
N GLU A 11 -13.09 -26.24 -7.45
CA GLU A 11 -13.89 -27.41 -7.05
C GLU A 11 -14.00 -27.55 -5.52
N ILE A 12 -12.91 -27.34 -4.80
CA ILE A 12 -12.89 -27.35 -3.34
C ILE A 12 -13.83 -26.28 -2.79
N MET A 13 -13.72 -25.04 -3.25
CA MET A 13 -14.57 -23.95 -2.79
C MET A 13 -16.05 -24.20 -3.11
N ALA A 14 -16.36 -24.69 -4.31
CA ALA A 14 -17.72 -25.05 -4.67
C ALA A 14 -18.29 -26.15 -3.73
N LYS A 15 -17.48 -27.15 -3.37
CA LYS A 15 -17.86 -28.19 -2.43
C LYS A 15 -18.05 -27.66 -1.01
N MET A 16 -17.20 -26.78 -0.53
CA MET A 16 -17.31 -26.16 0.81
C MET A 16 -18.61 -25.36 0.94
N ARG A 17 -19.05 -24.70 -0.12
CA ARG A 17 -20.28 -23.92 -0.13
C ARG A 17 -21.54 -24.66 -0.56
N ALA A 18 -21.43 -25.89 -1.05
CA ALA A 18 -22.59 -26.72 -1.44
C ALA A 18 -23.48 -27.10 -0.23
N PRO A 19 -24.73 -27.50 -0.44
CA PRO A 19 -25.54 -28.11 0.59
C PRO A 19 -24.80 -29.30 1.25
N GLY A 20 -24.67 -29.27 2.59
CA GLY A 20 -23.84 -30.23 3.34
C GLY A 20 -22.35 -29.91 3.40
N GLY A 21 -21.90 -28.79 2.83
CA GLY A 21 -20.54 -28.30 2.97
C GLY A 21 -20.28 -27.61 4.33
N CYS A 22 -19.24 -26.80 4.42
CA CYS A 22 -18.86 -26.10 5.65
C CYS A 22 -19.90 -25.02 6.03
N PRO A 23 -20.51 -25.09 7.23
CA PRO A 23 -21.50 -24.09 7.65
C PRO A 23 -20.94 -22.65 7.64
N TRP A 24 -19.70 -22.46 8.11
CA TRP A 24 -19.06 -21.16 8.17
C TRP A 24 -18.87 -20.57 6.76
N ASP A 25 -18.33 -21.34 5.81
CA ASP A 25 -18.13 -20.87 4.43
C ASP A 25 -19.45 -20.53 3.73
N ARG A 26 -20.51 -21.26 4.02
CA ARG A 26 -21.84 -21.03 3.44
C ARG A 26 -22.49 -19.75 3.93
N GLU A 27 -22.22 -19.33 5.15
CA GLU A 27 -22.73 -18.08 5.74
C GLU A 27 -22.01 -16.85 5.22
N GLN A 28 -20.78 -17.00 4.66
CA GLN A 28 -20.03 -15.88 4.15
C GLN A 28 -20.74 -15.16 3.01
N THR A 29 -20.69 -13.84 3.07
CA THR A 29 -21.18 -12.93 2.05
C THR A 29 -20.02 -12.10 1.48
N LEU A 30 -20.26 -11.37 0.38
CA LEU A 30 -19.27 -10.46 -0.15
C LEU A 30 -18.91 -9.34 0.85
N ASP A 31 -19.85 -8.96 1.72
CA ASP A 31 -19.61 -7.95 2.73
C ASP A 31 -18.73 -8.47 3.87
N THR A 32 -18.96 -9.68 4.34
CA THR A 32 -18.11 -10.30 5.38
C THR A 32 -16.69 -10.62 4.88
N LEU A 33 -16.53 -10.91 3.59
CA LEU A 33 -15.22 -11.19 3.00
C LEU A 33 -14.34 -9.95 2.77
N LYS A 34 -14.88 -8.73 2.92
CA LYS A 34 -14.09 -7.49 2.72
C LYS A 34 -12.92 -7.38 3.69
N GLN A 35 -13.15 -7.71 4.95
CA GLN A 35 -12.10 -7.64 5.98
C GLN A 35 -10.99 -8.66 5.72
N TYR A 36 -11.34 -9.91 5.41
CA TYR A 36 -10.36 -10.95 5.10
C TYR A 36 -9.52 -10.61 3.87
N LEU A 37 -10.14 -10.07 2.80
CA LEU A 37 -9.39 -9.61 1.63
C LEU A 37 -8.33 -8.56 1.98
N ILE A 38 -8.62 -7.66 2.92
CA ILE A 38 -7.68 -6.64 3.36
C ILE A 38 -6.58 -7.26 4.23
N GLU A 39 -6.93 -8.17 5.14
CA GLU A 39 -5.99 -8.93 5.98
C GLU A 39 -4.98 -9.68 5.12
N GLU A 40 -5.44 -10.51 4.17
CA GLU A 40 -4.57 -11.26 3.26
C GLU A 40 -3.67 -10.35 2.42
N CYS A 41 -4.18 -9.18 2.00
CA CYS A 41 -3.34 -8.20 1.30
C CYS A 41 -2.18 -7.72 2.17
N TYR A 42 -2.40 -7.44 3.46
CA TYR A 42 -1.35 -7.01 4.37
C TYR A 42 -0.40 -8.16 4.75
N GLU A 43 -0.89 -9.38 4.92
CA GLU A 43 -0.07 -10.56 5.19
C GLU A 43 0.88 -10.88 4.03
N VAL A 44 0.42 -10.72 2.78
CA VAL A 44 1.30 -10.77 1.59
C VAL A 44 2.39 -9.70 1.66
N VAL A 45 2.08 -8.46 2.06
CA VAL A 45 3.07 -7.39 2.20
C VAL A 45 4.07 -7.73 3.29
N ASP A 46 3.61 -8.18 4.47
CA ASP A 46 4.48 -8.60 5.57
C ASP A 46 5.39 -9.77 5.18
N ALA A 47 4.88 -10.72 4.39
CA ALA A 47 5.66 -11.85 3.89
C ALA A 47 6.76 -11.39 2.91
N ILE A 48 6.48 -10.42 2.04
CA ILE A 48 7.47 -9.79 1.15
C ILE A 48 8.56 -9.12 2.00
N ASP A 49 8.19 -8.31 2.97
CA ASP A 49 9.13 -7.55 3.82
C ASP A 49 10.00 -8.46 4.69
N SER A 50 9.45 -9.61 5.12
CA SER A 50 10.20 -10.62 5.87
C SER A 50 11.26 -11.35 5.05
N GLY A 51 11.13 -11.35 3.72
CA GLY A 51 11.96 -12.12 2.79
C GLY A 51 11.77 -13.64 2.91
N ASN A 52 10.74 -14.11 3.62
CA ASN A 52 10.45 -15.54 3.78
C ASN A 52 9.66 -16.05 2.56
N ILE A 53 10.32 -16.85 1.72
CA ILE A 53 9.76 -17.34 0.45
C ILE A 53 8.57 -18.28 0.68
N ASP A 54 8.66 -19.16 1.68
CA ASP A 54 7.59 -20.13 1.98
C ASP A 54 6.35 -19.41 2.48
N LYS A 55 6.51 -18.48 3.42
CA LYS A 55 5.43 -17.63 3.92
C LYS A 55 4.80 -16.82 2.79
N HIS A 56 5.60 -16.22 1.90
CA HIS A 56 5.08 -15.48 0.78
C HIS A 56 4.23 -16.34 -0.18
N ALA A 57 4.61 -17.61 -0.39
CA ALA A 57 3.82 -18.54 -1.20
C ALA A 57 2.49 -18.92 -0.51
N GLU A 58 2.48 -19.05 0.82
CA GLU A 58 1.30 -19.30 1.64
C GLU A 58 0.30 -18.13 1.53
N GLU A 59 0.74 -16.91 1.83
CA GLU A 59 -0.12 -15.73 1.82
C GLU A 59 -0.66 -15.40 0.40
N LEU A 60 0.11 -15.65 -0.66
CA LEU A 60 -0.40 -15.58 -2.03
C LEU A 60 -1.50 -16.61 -2.30
N GLY A 61 -1.44 -17.77 -1.65
CA GLY A 61 -2.48 -18.79 -1.70
C GLY A 61 -3.77 -18.32 -1.03
N ASP A 62 -3.67 -17.67 0.12
CA ASP A 62 -4.81 -17.16 0.88
C ASP A 62 -5.46 -15.96 0.18
N LEU A 63 -4.66 -15.05 -0.38
CA LEU A 63 -5.17 -14.00 -1.25
C LEU A 63 -5.88 -14.55 -2.50
N LEU A 64 -5.36 -15.62 -3.13
CA LEU A 64 -6.00 -16.30 -4.25
C LEU A 64 -7.32 -16.95 -3.81
N LEU A 65 -7.37 -17.52 -2.60
CA LEU A 65 -8.59 -18.07 -2.02
C LEU A 65 -9.69 -16.99 -1.94
N GLN A 66 -9.38 -15.76 -1.50
CA GLN A 66 -10.34 -14.66 -1.44
C GLN A 66 -10.94 -14.36 -2.83
N VAL A 67 -10.14 -14.43 -3.88
CA VAL A 67 -10.62 -14.22 -5.26
C VAL A 67 -11.56 -15.35 -5.70
N VAL A 68 -11.19 -16.61 -5.46
CA VAL A 68 -12.00 -17.79 -5.82
C VAL A 68 -13.30 -17.81 -5.02
N PHE A 69 -13.24 -17.48 -3.72
CA PHE A 69 -14.41 -17.45 -2.85
C PHE A 69 -15.45 -16.43 -3.34
N GLN A 70 -15.03 -15.21 -3.60
CA GLN A 70 -15.94 -14.17 -4.11
C GLN A 70 -16.53 -14.56 -5.48
N ALA A 71 -15.72 -15.16 -6.36
CA ALA A 71 -16.20 -15.65 -7.66
C ALA A 71 -17.21 -16.77 -7.49
N GLN A 72 -17.04 -17.68 -6.53
CA GLN A 72 -17.99 -18.74 -6.22
C GLN A 72 -19.34 -18.17 -5.75
N ILE A 73 -19.35 -17.18 -4.84
CA ILE A 73 -20.58 -16.50 -4.40
C ILE A 73 -21.34 -15.87 -5.57
N ARG A 74 -20.61 -15.31 -6.55
CA ARG A 74 -21.20 -14.73 -7.75
C ARG A 74 -21.73 -15.78 -8.72
N ALA A 75 -21.02 -16.91 -8.84
CA ALA A 75 -21.46 -18.04 -9.66
C ALA A 75 -22.76 -18.67 -9.12
N GLU A 76 -22.91 -18.80 -7.80
CA GLU A 76 -24.15 -19.25 -7.15
C GLU A 76 -25.36 -18.37 -7.50
N LYS A 77 -25.10 -17.07 -7.69
CA LYS A 77 -26.12 -16.09 -8.13
C LYS A 77 -26.24 -15.98 -9.66
N LYS A 78 -25.56 -16.85 -10.43
CA LYS A 78 -25.54 -16.85 -11.91
C LYS A 78 -25.10 -15.51 -12.52
N GLN A 79 -24.21 -14.77 -11.85
CA GLN A 79 -23.75 -13.45 -12.29
C GLN A 79 -22.48 -13.55 -13.13
N PHE A 80 -21.44 -14.22 -12.61
CA PHE A 80 -20.21 -14.55 -13.31
C PHE A 80 -19.45 -15.67 -12.58
N THR A 81 -18.51 -16.30 -13.28
CA THR A 81 -17.67 -17.39 -12.77
C THR A 81 -16.23 -16.93 -12.59
N PHE A 82 -15.38 -17.75 -11.95
CA PHE A 82 -13.95 -17.51 -11.89
C PHE A 82 -13.30 -17.42 -13.30
N ASN A 83 -13.78 -18.22 -14.27
CA ASN A 83 -13.29 -18.14 -15.64
C ASN A 83 -13.56 -16.78 -16.30
N ASP A 84 -14.68 -16.15 -15.98
CA ASP A 84 -14.98 -14.79 -16.47
C ASP A 84 -14.02 -13.74 -15.86
N VAL A 85 -13.63 -13.91 -14.60
CA VAL A 85 -12.60 -13.06 -13.96
C VAL A 85 -11.28 -13.22 -14.69
N VAL A 86 -10.82 -14.46 -14.93
CA VAL A 86 -9.58 -14.75 -15.66
C VAL A 86 -9.65 -14.20 -17.07
N LYS A 87 -10.72 -14.45 -17.82
CA LYS A 87 -10.93 -13.93 -19.16
C LYS A 87 -10.80 -12.41 -19.20
N SER A 88 -11.47 -11.72 -18.30
CA SER A 88 -11.47 -10.26 -18.22
C SER A 88 -10.07 -9.68 -18.01
N ILE A 89 -9.27 -10.29 -17.11
CA ILE A 89 -7.90 -9.81 -16.87
C ILE A 89 -6.97 -10.15 -18.03
N CYS A 90 -7.08 -11.33 -18.65
CA CYS A 90 -6.29 -11.71 -19.82
C CYS A 90 -6.52 -10.74 -20.98
N GLU A 91 -7.78 -10.49 -21.34
CA GLU A 91 -8.14 -9.56 -22.42
C GLU A 91 -7.60 -8.14 -22.13
N LYS A 92 -7.70 -7.69 -20.88
CA LYS A 92 -7.17 -6.40 -20.46
C LYS A 92 -5.64 -6.33 -20.61
N LEU A 93 -4.91 -7.37 -20.19
CA LEU A 93 -3.45 -7.43 -20.29
C LEU A 93 -3.00 -7.44 -21.76
N ILE A 94 -3.62 -8.25 -22.60
CA ILE A 94 -3.32 -8.31 -24.03
C ILE A 94 -3.53 -6.94 -24.67
N ARG A 95 -4.68 -6.33 -24.44
CA ARG A 95 -5.01 -5.01 -25.02
C ARG A 95 -4.06 -3.89 -24.55
N ARG A 96 -3.61 -3.93 -23.29
CA ARG A 96 -2.72 -2.91 -22.72
C ARG A 96 -1.24 -3.10 -23.04
N HIS A 97 -0.86 -4.26 -23.59
CA HIS A 97 0.53 -4.56 -23.95
C HIS A 97 0.67 -4.92 -25.44
N PRO A 98 0.26 -4.02 -26.35
CA PRO A 98 0.33 -4.29 -27.79
C PRO A 98 1.78 -4.49 -28.27
N HIS A 99 2.76 -3.95 -27.57
CA HIS A 99 4.19 -4.17 -27.82
C HIS A 99 4.65 -5.61 -27.52
N VAL A 100 3.90 -6.37 -26.72
CA VAL A 100 4.19 -7.78 -26.40
C VAL A 100 3.34 -8.72 -27.29
N PHE A 101 2.05 -8.42 -27.41
CA PHE A 101 1.07 -9.32 -28.03
C PHE A 101 0.69 -8.91 -29.45
N GLY A 102 1.05 -7.70 -29.91
CA GLY A 102 0.66 -7.16 -31.22
C GLY A 102 1.77 -7.15 -32.26
N GLY A 103 2.87 -7.91 -32.09
CA GLY A 103 4.00 -7.95 -33.03
C GLY A 103 4.82 -6.66 -33.09
N GLY A 104 4.69 -5.78 -32.10
CA GLY A 104 5.41 -4.50 -32.04
C GLY A 104 6.91 -4.67 -31.74
N LYS A 105 7.71 -3.64 -32.10
CA LYS A 105 9.13 -3.57 -31.76
C LYS A 105 9.30 -3.27 -30.25
N ALA A 106 10.44 -3.67 -29.69
CA ALA A 106 10.82 -3.30 -28.32
C ALA A 106 10.80 -1.77 -28.16
N ILE A 107 10.11 -1.29 -27.12
CA ILE A 107 9.96 0.13 -26.82
C ILE A 107 10.51 0.42 -25.43
N SER A 108 10.92 1.67 -25.18
CA SER A 108 11.43 2.08 -23.89
C SER A 108 10.34 2.00 -22.79
N GLN A 109 10.75 1.85 -21.54
CA GLN A 109 9.84 1.85 -20.38
C GLN A 109 8.95 3.11 -20.36
N LYS A 110 9.50 4.26 -20.76
CA LYS A 110 8.77 5.54 -20.82
C LYS A 110 7.65 5.50 -21.86
N GLU A 111 7.91 4.88 -23.02
CA GLU A 111 6.91 4.70 -24.08
C GLU A 111 5.83 3.70 -23.68
N VAL A 112 6.20 2.60 -22.99
CA VAL A 112 5.23 1.66 -22.42
C VAL A 112 4.24 2.38 -21.50
N LEU A 113 4.73 3.15 -20.54
CA LEU A 113 3.90 3.91 -19.59
C LEU A 113 2.98 4.90 -20.31
N ARG A 114 3.51 5.65 -21.29
CA ARG A 114 2.74 6.61 -22.08
C ARG A 114 1.62 5.94 -22.89
N ASN A 115 1.91 4.82 -23.53
CA ASN A 115 0.94 4.06 -24.30
C ASN A 115 -0.13 3.44 -23.38
N TRP A 116 0.26 2.91 -22.24
CA TRP A 116 -0.64 2.37 -21.25
C TRP A 116 -1.62 3.42 -20.72
N GLU A 117 -1.16 4.65 -20.47
CA GLU A 117 -2.03 5.77 -20.05
C GLU A 117 -3.03 6.17 -21.14
N LYS A 118 -2.59 6.21 -22.42
CA LYS A 118 -3.50 6.48 -23.55
C LYS A 118 -4.59 5.43 -23.66
N ILE A 119 -4.22 4.14 -23.61
CA ILE A 119 -5.16 3.02 -23.70
C ILE A 119 -6.17 3.07 -22.52
N LYS A 120 -5.66 3.30 -21.29
CA LYS A 120 -6.51 3.43 -20.11
C LYS A 120 -7.48 4.62 -20.20
N ALA A 121 -7.06 5.74 -20.75
CA ALA A 121 -7.92 6.90 -20.99
C ALA A 121 -9.01 6.59 -22.00
N GLN A 122 -8.68 5.86 -23.08
CA GLN A 122 -9.62 5.41 -24.09
C GLN A 122 -10.66 4.45 -23.51
N GLU A 123 -10.24 3.42 -22.76
CA GLU A 123 -11.13 2.48 -22.08
C GLU A 123 -12.11 3.21 -21.12
N LYS A 124 -11.63 4.26 -20.46
CA LYS A 124 -12.47 5.07 -19.57
C LYS A 124 -13.52 5.87 -20.34
N LYS A 125 -13.18 6.36 -21.55
CA LYS A 125 -14.12 7.05 -22.45
C LYS A 125 -15.19 6.09 -22.97
N GLU A 126 -14.79 4.91 -23.42
CA GLU A 126 -15.69 3.88 -23.97
C GLU A 126 -16.69 3.40 -22.89
N LYS A 127 -16.21 3.08 -21.68
CA LYS A 127 -17.09 2.71 -20.56
C LYS A 127 -18.09 3.80 -20.19
N LYS A 128 -17.69 5.08 -20.28
CA LYS A 128 -18.58 6.22 -20.03
C LYS A 128 -19.59 6.43 -21.14
N ALA A 129 -19.24 6.16 -22.40
CA ALA A 129 -20.18 6.23 -23.51
C ALA A 129 -21.32 5.21 -23.34
N VAL A 130 -21.00 4.00 -22.88
CA VAL A 130 -21.98 2.95 -22.58
C VAL A 130 -22.86 3.31 -21.37
N GLN A 131 -22.30 3.95 -20.34
CA GLN A 131 -23.06 4.37 -19.15
C GLN A 131 -23.88 5.66 -19.34
N LYS A 132 -23.55 6.47 -20.35
CA LYS A 132 -24.30 7.71 -20.66
C LYS A 132 -25.68 7.48 -21.30
N SER A 133 -25.99 6.28 -21.77
CA SER A 133 -27.33 5.94 -22.24
C SER A 133 -28.40 5.98 -21.14
N ASP A 134 -28.00 5.91 -19.84
CA ASP A 134 -28.94 5.82 -18.71
C ASP A 134 -28.89 7.01 -17.74
N ALA A 135 -27.98 8.00 -17.93
CA ALA A 135 -27.84 9.15 -17.04
C ALA A 135 -28.03 10.47 -17.82
N GLY A 136 -28.93 11.32 -17.35
CA GLY A 136 -29.13 12.67 -17.84
C GLY A 136 -27.85 13.55 -17.83
N PRO A 137 -27.89 14.82 -18.28
CA PRO A 137 -26.73 15.70 -18.42
C PRO A 137 -26.10 15.98 -17.04
N GLY A 138 -25.10 15.19 -16.70
CA GLY A 138 -24.31 15.35 -15.48
C GLY A 138 -23.05 16.18 -15.72
N ASN A 139 -22.50 16.76 -14.66
CA ASN A 139 -21.26 17.51 -14.68
C ASN A 139 -20.10 16.70 -15.31
N PRO A 140 -19.17 17.36 -16.01
CA PRO A 140 -17.99 16.68 -16.56
C PRO A 140 -17.23 15.95 -15.44
N PRO A 141 -16.76 14.72 -15.69
CA PRO A 141 -16.08 13.94 -14.66
C PRO A 141 -14.80 14.63 -14.20
N SER A 142 -14.63 14.74 -12.90
CA SER A 142 -13.41 15.26 -12.30
C SER A 142 -12.21 14.33 -12.51
N VAL A 143 -11.01 14.89 -12.58
CA VAL A 143 -9.73 14.15 -12.65
C VAL A 143 -9.57 13.23 -11.45
N VAL A 144 -10.15 13.61 -10.33
CA VAL A 144 -10.06 12.89 -9.06
C VAL A 144 -11.13 11.83 -8.85
N ASP A 145 -12.11 11.72 -9.76
CA ASP A 145 -13.18 10.71 -9.69
C ASP A 145 -12.65 9.28 -9.82
N GLY A 146 -13.35 8.35 -9.13
CA GLY A 146 -13.11 6.90 -9.25
C GLY A 146 -11.86 6.44 -8.47
N LEU A 147 -11.48 7.14 -7.40
CA LEU A 147 -10.62 6.56 -6.36
C LEU A 147 -11.47 5.62 -5.49
N PRO A 148 -10.96 4.43 -5.16
CA PRO A 148 -11.66 3.52 -4.27
C PRO A 148 -11.94 4.17 -2.92
N ARG A 149 -13.18 4.02 -2.41
CA ARG A 149 -13.60 4.69 -1.17
C ARG A 149 -12.87 4.18 0.07
N HIS A 150 -12.49 2.91 0.05
CA HIS A 150 -11.90 2.19 1.19
C HIS A 150 -10.36 2.13 1.18
N LEU A 151 -9.71 2.88 0.30
CA LEU A 151 -8.26 3.02 0.36
C LEU A 151 -7.84 3.67 1.69
N PRO A 152 -6.73 3.23 2.32
CA PRO A 152 -6.10 3.94 3.43
C PRO A 152 -5.91 5.42 3.08
N ALA A 153 -6.09 6.29 4.07
CA ALA A 153 -6.19 7.74 3.81
C ALA A 153 -4.92 8.32 3.17
N LEU A 154 -3.73 7.92 3.67
CA LEU A 154 -2.46 8.39 3.11
C LEU A 154 -2.26 7.90 1.67
N HIS A 155 -2.57 6.64 1.40
CA HIS A 155 -2.50 6.08 0.05
C HIS A 155 -3.48 6.79 -0.90
N LYS A 156 -4.71 7.09 -0.44
CA LYS A 156 -5.72 7.82 -1.20
C LYS A 156 -5.26 9.25 -1.52
N ALA A 157 -4.70 9.96 -0.54
CA ALA A 157 -4.13 11.30 -0.72
C ALA A 157 -2.98 11.28 -1.74
N HIS A 158 -2.08 10.30 -1.62
CA HIS A 158 -0.97 10.12 -2.57
C HIS A 158 -1.48 9.92 -4.01
N GLN A 159 -2.44 9.02 -4.23
CA GLN A 159 -3.02 8.79 -5.56
C GLN A 159 -3.78 10.02 -6.08
N PHE A 160 -4.46 10.74 -5.20
CA PHE A 160 -5.15 11.98 -5.53
C PHE A 160 -4.15 13.02 -6.08
N GLN A 161 -3.09 13.30 -5.36
CA GLN A 161 -2.04 14.24 -5.74
C GLN A 161 -1.31 13.80 -7.02
N GLN A 162 -1.05 12.51 -7.21
CA GLN A 162 -0.51 12.00 -8.47
C GLN A 162 -1.39 12.32 -9.68
N ARG A 163 -2.71 12.26 -9.53
CA ARG A 163 -3.64 12.57 -10.61
C ARG A 163 -3.63 14.06 -10.94
N LEU A 164 -3.56 14.92 -9.92
CA LEU A 164 -3.44 16.37 -10.09
C LEU A 164 -2.14 16.74 -10.80
N ALA A 165 -1.03 16.16 -10.39
CA ALA A 165 0.27 16.38 -11.03
C ALA A 165 0.25 16.04 -12.54
N ARG A 166 -0.46 14.99 -12.95
CA ARG A 166 -0.58 14.60 -14.36
C ARG A 166 -1.31 15.61 -15.25
N VAL A 167 -2.14 16.46 -14.68
CA VAL A 167 -2.84 17.53 -15.40
C VAL A 167 -2.17 18.88 -15.23
N GLY A 168 -0.96 18.91 -14.68
CA GLY A 168 -0.17 20.13 -14.52
C GLY A 168 -0.44 20.88 -13.22
N PHE A 169 -1.28 20.36 -12.32
CA PHE A 169 -1.47 20.94 -11.00
C PHE A 169 -0.47 20.31 -10.01
N ASP A 170 0.76 20.80 -10.05
CA ASP A 170 1.87 20.31 -9.23
C ASP A 170 2.90 21.41 -8.96
N TRP A 171 3.68 21.23 -7.93
CA TRP A 171 4.83 22.06 -7.61
C TRP A 171 5.99 21.77 -8.56
N THR A 172 6.84 22.78 -8.81
CA THR A 172 8.03 22.64 -9.65
C THR A 172 9.29 22.29 -8.88
N ASP A 173 9.33 22.64 -7.59
CA ASP A 173 10.49 22.44 -6.72
C ASP A 173 10.08 21.85 -5.36
N VAL A 174 10.99 21.09 -4.75
CA VAL A 174 10.79 20.50 -3.40
C VAL A 174 10.76 21.60 -2.33
N HIS A 175 11.43 22.72 -2.56
CA HIS A 175 11.42 23.84 -1.63
C HIS A 175 10.01 24.41 -1.45
N ASP A 176 9.27 24.59 -2.55
CA ASP A 176 7.90 25.08 -2.51
C ASP A 176 6.96 24.08 -1.76
N VAL A 177 7.21 22.77 -1.94
CA VAL A 177 6.48 21.74 -1.18
C VAL A 177 6.79 21.84 0.32
N MET A 178 8.04 22.13 0.69
CA MET A 178 8.42 22.32 2.09
C MET A 178 7.82 23.58 2.68
N LEU A 179 7.81 24.69 1.94
CA LEU A 179 7.15 25.94 2.39
C LEU A 179 5.66 25.69 2.70
N LYS A 180 4.98 24.86 1.89
CA LYS A 180 3.58 24.51 2.17
C LYS A 180 3.42 23.67 3.44
N VAL A 181 4.35 22.75 3.74
CA VAL A 181 4.34 22.01 5.01
C VAL A 181 4.55 22.95 6.22
N GLU A 182 5.43 23.94 6.09
CA GLU A 182 5.68 24.95 7.13
C GLU A 182 4.49 25.88 7.34
N GLU A 183 3.80 26.27 6.26
CA GLU A 183 2.56 27.04 6.27
C GLU A 183 1.48 26.30 7.06
N GLU A 184 1.16 25.04 6.68
CA GLU A 184 0.15 24.21 7.37
C GLU A 184 0.50 23.98 8.86
N LEU A 185 1.78 23.81 9.17
CA LEU A 185 2.24 23.71 10.56
C LEU A 185 2.00 25.03 11.32
N GLY A 186 2.14 26.16 10.66
CA GLY A 186 1.83 27.50 11.19
C GLY A 186 0.34 27.63 11.52
N GLU A 187 -0.54 27.20 10.60
CA GLU A 187 -1.99 27.25 10.78
C GLU A 187 -2.48 26.32 11.91
N VAL A 188 -1.89 25.12 12.06
CA VAL A 188 -2.12 24.26 13.23
C VAL A 188 -1.78 24.99 14.53
N LYS A 189 -0.63 25.69 14.61
CA LYS A 189 -0.23 26.44 15.81
C LYS A 189 -1.19 27.58 16.14
N GLU A 190 -1.66 28.31 15.13
CA GLU A 190 -2.65 29.35 15.30
C GLU A 190 -4.00 28.82 15.78
N ALA A 191 -4.47 27.73 15.19
CA ALA A 191 -5.71 27.07 15.60
C ALA A 191 -5.63 26.57 17.06
N LEU A 192 -4.49 25.99 17.45
CA LEU A 192 -4.23 25.58 18.84
C LEU A 192 -4.26 26.77 19.80
N ALA A 193 -3.67 27.91 19.42
CA ALA A 193 -3.68 29.12 20.25
C ALA A 193 -5.08 29.72 20.43
N LYS A 194 -5.97 29.54 19.45
CA LYS A 194 -7.38 29.96 19.50
C LYS A 194 -8.27 29.00 20.28
N GLY A 195 -7.88 27.73 20.42
CA GLY A 195 -8.63 26.68 21.09
C GLY A 195 -9.88 26.22 20.31
N ASP A 196 -9.91 26.42 19.01
CA ASP A 196 -11.01 25.97 18.14
C ASP A 196 -10.76 24.54 17.65
N GLU A 197 -11.35 23.57 18.32
CA GLU A 197 -11.22 22.14 18.01
C GLU A 197 -11.60 21.79 16.55
N ARG A 198 -12.57 22.48 15.98
CA ARG A 198 -12.98 22.25 14.59
C ARG A 198 -11.90 22.73 13.63
N GLN A 199 -11.32 23.88 13.89
CA GLN A 199 -10.22 24.42 13.08
C GLN A 199 -8.96 23.59 13.26
N ILE A 200 -8.59 23.23 14.51
CA ILE A 200 -7.45 22.33 14.78
C ILE A 200 -7.56 21.04 13.96
N ARG A 201 -8.74 20.42 13.91
CA ARG A 201 -8.98 19.20 13.13
C ARG A 201 -8.80 19.42 11.64
N ALA A 202 -9.23 20.54 11.09
CA ALA A 202 -9.06 20.90 9.69
C ALA A 202 -7.58 21.06 9.35
N GLU A 203 -6.87 21.92 10.07
CA GLU A 203 -5.46 22.23 9.80
C GLU A 203 -4.53 21.01 10.00
N VAL A 204 -4.81 20.16 10.98
CA VAL A 204 -4.08 18.88 11.11
C VAL A 204 -4.33 17.98 9.90
N GLY A 205 -5.53 17.98 9.33
CA GLY A 205 -5.83 17.26 8.09
C GLY A 205 -5.02 17.79 6.90
N ASP A 206 -4.93 19.11 6.75
CA ASP A 206 -4.21 19.79 5.67
C ASP A 206 -2.69 19.61 5.82
N LEU A 207 -2.16 19.67 7.03
CA LEU A 207 -0.76 19.33 7.31
C LEU A 207 -0.44 17.87 6.91
N LEU A 208 -1.29 16.89 7.26
CA LEU A 208 -1.10 15.51 6.85
C LEU A 208 -1.11 15.38 5.31
N PHE A 209 -1.99 16.09 4.63
CA PHE A 209 -2.07 16.11 3.18
C PHE A 209 -0.82 16.73 2.53
N ALA A 210 -0.28 17.81 3.09
CA ALA A 210 0.97 18.43 2.66
C ALA A 210 2.18 17.52 2.86
N VAL A 211 2.25 16.78 3.98
CA VAL A 211 3.31 15.78 4.24
C VAL A 211 3.23 14.61 3.24
N VAL A 212 2.03 14.14 2.89
CA VAL A 212 1.86 13.14 1.83
C VAL A 212 2.38 13.66 0.49
N ASN A 213 2.16 14.94 0.19
CA ASN A 213 2.68 15.56 -1.05
C ASN A 213 4.20 15.61 -1.07
N LEU A 214 4.84 15.91 0.05
CA LEU A 214 6.30 15.84 0.19
C LEU A 214 6.82 14.42 -0.10
N CYS A 215 6.19 13.40 0.46
CA CYS A 215 6.54 12.00 0.18
C CYS A 215 6.42 11.70 -1.32
N ARG A 216 5.30 12.05 -1.95
CA ARG A 216 5.06 11.86 -3.38
C ARG A 216 6.12 12.56 -4.23
N PHE A 217 6.41 13.83 -3.94
CA PHE A 217 7.39 14.62 -4.67
C PHE A 217 8.80 14.01 -4.59
N ARG A 218 9.13 13.41 -3.45
CA ARG A 218 10.37 12.65 -3.22
C ARG A 218 10.31 11.20 -3.71
N LYS A 219 9.25 10.80 -4.43
CA LYS A 219 9.03 9.43 -4.94
C LYS A 219 8.97 8.36 -3.84
N MET A 220 8.49 8.74 -2.67
CA MET A 220 8.23 7.85 -1.54
C MET A 220 6.72 7.60 -1.41
N HIS A 221 6.33 6.45 -0.93
CA HIS A 221 4.94 6.14 -0.58
C HIS A 221 4.68 6.50 0.88
N ALA A 222 3.76 7.43 1.14
CA ALA A 222 3.53 7.96 2.49
C ALA A 222 3.08 6.87 3.50
N GLU A 223 2.28 5.90 3.05
CA GLU A 223 1.85 4.75 3.85
C GLU A 223 3.07 3.92 4.30
N GLU A 224 3.97 3.55 3.37
CA GLU A 224 5.19 2.79 3.65
C GLU A 224 6.13 3.56 4.59
N VAL A 225 6.33 4.86 4.33
CA VAL A 225 7.18 5.73 5.18
C VAL A 225 6.67 5.78 6.61
N LEU A 226 5.34 5.85 6.81
CA LEU A 226 4.75 5.82 8.15
C LEU A 226 4.87 4.44 8.78
N GLN A 227 4.66 3.38 8.02
CA GLN A 227 4.85 2.00 8.48
C GLN A 227 6.28 1.74 8.96
N ASP A 228 7.28 2.18 8.20
CA ASP A 228 8.70 2.11 8.60
C ASP A 228 8.97 2.84 9.92
N ALA A 229 8.34 4.01 10.10
CA ALA A 229 8.44 4.77 11.34
C ALA A 229 7.81 4.02 12.53
N ILE A 230 6.65 3.39 12.33
CA ILE A 230 5.96 2.55 13.33
C ILE A 230 6.85 1.36 13.70
N LEU A 231 7.37 0.61 12.74
CA LEU A 231 8.25 -0.54 12.97
C LEU A 231 9.52 -0.15 13.73
N LYS A 232 10.11 0.99 13.36
CA LYS A 232 11.27 1.55 14.07
C LYS A 232 10.91 1.90 15.52
N PHE A 233 9.78 2.54 15.75
CA PHE A 233 9.31 2.89 17.09
C PHE A 233 9.05 1.63 17.91
N THR A 234 8.37 0.64 17.36
CA THR A 234 8.05 -0.64 18.03
C THR A 234 9.33 -1.35 18.48
N ARG A 235 10.32 -1.50 17.60
CA ARG A 235 11.61 -2.11 17.96
C ARG A 235 12.31 -1.38 19.10
N ARG A 236 12.29 -0.04 19.09
CA ARG A 236 12.88 0.77 20.15
C ARG A 236 12.14 0.59 21.46
N PHE A 237 10.81 0.60 21.41
CA PHE A 237 9.99 0.45 22.60
C PHE A 237 10.19 -0.93 23.24
N GLN A 238 10.18 -2.00 22.45
CA GLN A 238 10.53 -3.35 22.92
C GLN A 238 11.93 -3.43 23.56
N ALA A 239 12.90 -2.67 23.06
CA ALA A 239 14.22 -2.58 23.69
C ALA A 239 14.16 -1.81 25.03
N VAL A 240 13.32 -0.80 25.15
CA VAL A 240 13.04 -0.11 26.43
C VAL A 240 12.40 -1.07 27.43
N GLU A 241 11.37 -1.83 27.02
CA GLU A 241 10.72 -2.84 27.87
C GLU A 241 11.74 -3.86 28.40
N LYS A 242 12.57 -4.44 27.52
CA LYS A 242 13.63 -5.37 27.92
C LYS A 242 14.62 -4.77 28.93
N ARG A 243 14.91 -3.47 28.83
CA ARG A 243 15.80 -2.78 29.78
C ARG A 243 15.16 -2.54 31.14
N VAL A 244 13.87 -2.24 31.16
CA VAL A 244 13.08 -2.06 32.41
C VAL A 244 12.92 -3.40 33.11
N HIS A 245 12.51 -4.44 32.39
CA HIS A 245 12.35 -5.80 32.94
C HIS A 245 13.67 -6.38 33.50
N LYS A 246 14.81 -6.11 32.85
CA LYS A 246 16.13 -6.50 33.39
C LYS A 246 16.46 -5.88 34.77
N LYS A 247 15.78 -4.80 35.14
CA LYS A 247 15.88 -4.17 36.45
C LYS A 247 14.81 -4.65 37.44
N GLY A 248 14.04 -5.68 37.08
CA GLY A 248 12.96 -6.25 37.91
C GLY A 248 11.74 -5.34 38.02
N ARG A 249 11.52 -4.43 37.06
CA ARG A 249 10.40 -3.48 37.08
C ARG A 249 9.51 -3.66 35.86
N GLU A 250 8.25 -3.30 35.98
CA GLU A 250 7.30 -3.19 34.89
C GLU A 250 7.28 -1.76 34.32
N ILE A 251 6.89 -1.61 33.04
CA ILE A 251 6.78 -0.29 32.37
C ILE A 251 5.84 0.64 33.13
N SER A 252 4.72 0.11 33.62
CA SER A 252 3.70 0.85 34.39
C SER A 252 4.23 1.44 35.69
N GLN A 253 5.37 0.94 36.19
CA GLN A 253 6.02 1.41 37.42
C GLN A 253 7.06 2.52 37.16
N CYS A 254 7.27 2.86 35.88
CA CYS A 254 8.26 3.85 35.49
C CYS A 254 7.60 5.23 35.29
N THR A 255 8.26 6.26 35.74
CA THR A 255 7.87 7.64 35.44
C THR A 255 8.19 7.97 33.96
N PRO A 256 7.50 8.95 33.34
CA PRO A 256 7.82 9.39 31.98
C PRO A 256 9.29 9.77 31.79
N ALA A 257 9.89 10.44 32.77
CA ALA A 257 11.32 10.82 32.73
C ALA A 257 12.28 9.63 32.76
N GLU A 258 11.94 8.54 33.47
CA GLU A 258 12.71 7.31 33.46
C GLU A 258 12.58 6.58 32.12
N LEU A 259 11.39 6.53 31.54
CA LEU A 259 11.16 5.95 30.22
C LEU A 259 11.93 6.72 29.14
N ASP A 260 11.94 8.06 29.20
CA ASP A 260 12.70 8.90 28.26
C ASP A 260 14.21 8.63 28.35
N LYS A 261 14.77 8.48 29.55
CA LYS A 261 16.17 8.07 29.73
C LYS A 261 16.49 6.71 29.08
N HIS A 262 15.59 5.73 29.22
CA HIS A 262 15.74 4.43 28.57
C HIS A 262 15.63 4.55 27.05
N TRP A 263 14.72 5.35 26.55
CA TRP A 263 14.50 5.64 25.15
C TRP A 263 15.74 6.28 24.48
N GLU A 264 16.30 7.34 25.10
CA GLU A 264 17.50 7.97 24.59
C GLU A 264 18.72 7.04 24.62
N ALA A 265 18.81 6.16 25.62
CA ALA A 265 19.88 5.16 25.67
C ALA A 265 19.75 4.15 24.52
N VAL A 266 18.54 3.71 24.14
CA VAL A 266 18.30 2.83 22.99
C VAL A 266 18.68 3.54 21.70
N LYS A 267 18.25 4.79 21.49
CA LYS A 267 18.61 5.60 20.31
C LYS A 267 20.14 5.75 20.13
N ARG A 268 20.88 5.98 21.22
CA ARG A 268 22.36 6.07 21.19
C ARG A 268 23.00 4.75 20.78
N LEU A 269 22.49 3.61 21.27
CA LEU A 269 22.99 2.30 20.89
C LEU A 269 22.79 2.02 19.41
N GLU A 270 21.63 2.34 18.84
CA GLU A 270 21.37 2.17 17.42
C GLU A 270 22.31 3.02 16.55
N LYS A 271 22.53 4.30 16.92
CA LYS A 271 23.49 5.17 16.21
C LYS A 271 24.90 4.57 16.21
N ASN A 272 25.36 4.04 17.34
CA ASN A 272 26.69 3.45 17.45
C ASN A 272 26.83 2.17 16.61
N ILE A 273 25.79 1.33 16.54
CA ILE A 273 25.77 0.13 15.70
C ILE A 273 25.78 0.52 14.22
N SER A 274 24.99 1.49 13.81
CA SER A 274 24.97 1.99 12.43
C SER A 274 26.34 2.53 12.00
N HIS A 275 27.00 3.33 12.83
CA HIS A 275 28.35 3.83 12.55
C HIS A 275 29.40 2.71 12.45
N ARG A 276 29.32 1.68 13.30
CA ARG A 276 30.22 0.51 13.21
C ARG A 276 29.95 -0.32 11.95
N GLY A 277 28.68 -0.54 11.60
CA GLY A 277 28.28 -1.25 10.37
C GLY A 277 28.81 -0.56 9.11
N HIS A 278 28.68 0.75 9.01
CA HIS A 278 29.24 1.54 7.89
C HIS A 278 30.77 1.49 7.82
N ARG A 279 31.46 1.45 8.96
CA ARG A 279 32.91 1.31 9.01
C ARG A 279 33.38 -0.06 8.52
N VAL A 280 32.75 -1.14 9.01
CA VAL A 280 33.05 -2.52 8.60
C VAL A 280 32.74 -2.74 7.10
N HIS A 281 31.67 -2.14 6.60
CA HIS A 281 31.33 -2.25 5.17
C HIS A 281 32.31 -1.48 4.27
N ARG A 282 32.78 -0.29 4.69
CA ARG A 282 33.85 0.45 4.01
C ARG A 282 35.18 -0.33 4.02
N GLU A 283 35.55 -0.92 5.14
CA GLU A 283 36.77 -1.72 5.25
C GLU A 283 36.71 -2.99 4.38
N LYS A 284 35.56 -3.69 4.35
CA LYS A 284 35.34 -4.84 3.43
C LYS A 284 35.39 -4.44 1.96
N LYS A 285 34.82 -3.28 1.60
CA LYS A 285 34.83 -2.78 0.21
C LYS A 285 36.24 -2.39 -0.22
N ALA A 286 37.00 -1.71 0.65
CA ALA A 286 38.40 -1.37 0.39
C ALA A 286 39.29 -2.62 0.27
N LEU A 287 39.07 -3.65 1.09
CA LEU A 287 39.77 -4.93 0.98
C LEU A 287 39.46 -5.69 -0.30
N CYS A 288 38.21 -5.58 -0.79
CA CYS A 288 37.77 -6.22 -2.03
C CYS A 288 38.36 -5.51 -3.26
N GLU A 289 38.49 -4.18 -3.20
CA GLU A 289 39.18 -3.38 -4.24
C GLU A 289 40.69 -3.63 -4.26
N LEU A 290 41.34 -3.73 -3.10
CA LEU A 290 42.78 -4.10 -3.00
C LEU A 290 43.05 -5.51 -3.56
N LYS A 291 42.15 -6.47 -3.36
CA LYS A 291 42.26 -7.83 -3.93
C LYS A 291 42.01 -7.89 -5.44
N ARG A 292 41.47 -6.85 -6.06
CA ARG A 292 41.30 -6.75 -7.52
C ARG A 292 42.51 -6.07 -8.20
N ILE A 293 43.35 -5.41 -7.43
CA ILE A 293 44.51 -4.65 -7.94
C ILE A 293 45.83 -5.45 -7.75
N LEU A 294 45.85 -6.45 -6.86
CA LEU A 294 46.91 -7.45 -6.68
C LEU A 294 46.54 -8.74 -7.42
#